data_ec8b3bf0790657392a193cf54e71380c
#
_entry.id   ec8b3bf0790657392a193cf54e71380c
#
_cell.length_a   1.000
_cell.length_b   1.000
_cell.length_c   1.000
_cell.angle_alpha   90.00
_cell.angle_beta   90.00
_cell.angle_gamma   90.00
#
_symmetry.space_group_name_H-M   'P 1'
#
loop_
_entity.id
_entity.type
_entity.pdbx_description
1 polymer ?
#
loop_
_entity_poly.entity_id
_entity_poly.type
_entity_poly.pdbx_seq_one_letter_code
_entity_poly.pdbx_strand_id
1 'polypeptide(L)'
;MSSPYIYINAPLPKRFAPPEIAARTTLSAAALGDLVRVNDVAISADAAGTVEERILSVFLHPEVLFGDPSFIPANRAAWLERIAVFTGRGAPIEFVAMAFAYKMQNPLKTDRRAPDLGEALMLRRFEAVLNAIGAVYAPGARLTILEEGILGRCPGVDPRVIAAYRAGIAPIAAVSGVDPARIGFHSLDDMVTEIPNFEARWIHEQERLRELWQQGDPAMRAAYATTVPATRTSVPTWDYEPEVVAAAYDAEQTDSALRYPRDYIDKVAHRQFFAYRALLALRDATGYLAALRPDALKMTVSPKPENLAVTPINTWSTVLPYHGLPVLDGDGRWHIVYRGALGTAFGPLEALHLEGDADAAPIGYRVRA
;
A
#
# COMPACT_ATOMS: atom_id res chain seq x y z
N MET A 1 20.23 16.42 4.17
CA MET A 1 18.95 16.12 4.84
C MET A 1 18.36 14.95 4.09
N SER A 2 18.27 13.77 4.71
CA SER A 2 17.60 12.60 4.13
C SER A 2 16.14 12.96 3.88
N SER A 3 15.59 12.54 2.73
CA SER A 3 14.17 12.72 2.38
C SER A 3 13.29 12.21 3.53
N PRO A 4 12.29 12.98 4.00
CA PRO A 4 11.37 12.52 5.04
C PRO A 4 10.44 11.38 4.58
N TYR A 5 10.57 10.93 3.33
CA TYR A 5 9.79 9.84 2.76
C TYR A 5 10.69 8.61 2.63
N ILE A 6 10.61 7.71 3.62
CA ILE A 6 11.17 6.38 3.48
C ILE A 6 10.23 5.63 2.53
N TYR A 7 10.55 5.63 1.23
CA TYR A 7 9.85 4.77 0.28
C TYR A 7 10.26 3.32 0.54
N ILE A 8 9.29 2.52 0.97
CA ILE A 8 9.47 1.09 1.13
C ILE A 8 9.29 0.46 -0.24
N ASN A 9 10.30 0.55 -1.04
CA ASN A 9 10.38 -0.24 -2.25
C ASN A 9 11.84 -0.60 -2.43
N ALA A 10 12.13 -1.87 -2.20
CA ALA A 10 13.38 -2.44 -2.65
C ALA A 10 13.61 -2.05 -4.14
N PRO A 11 14.84 -1.85 -4.57
CA PRO A 11 15.11 -1.58 -5.98
C PRO A 11 14.56 -2.73 -6.85
N LEU A 12 14.01 -2.39 -8.01
CA LEU A 12 13.57 -3.40 -8.96
C LEU A 12 14.75 -4.27 -9.39
N PRO A 13 14.53 -5.58 -9.58
CA PRO A 13 15.57 -6.47 -10.12
C PRO A 13 16.00 -5.99 -11.52
N LYS A 14 17.30 -5.92 -11.76
CA LYS A 14 17.87 -5.60 -13.08
C LYS A 14 17.73 -6.75 -14.08
N ARG A 15 17.48 -7.97 -13.57
CA ARG A 15 17.26 -9.17 -14.38
C ARG A 15 16.02 -9.88 -13.85
N PHE A 16 15.23 -10.42 -14.76
CA PHE A 16 14.11 -11.28 -14.40
C PHE A 16 14.64 -12.70 -14.15
N ALA A 17 14.34 -13.25 -12.98
CA ALA A 17 14.62 -14.62 -12.62
C ALA A 17 13.27 -15.30 -12.30
N PRO A 18 12.68 -16.06 -13.24
CA PRO A 18 11.43 -16.76 -13.02
C PRO A 18 11.59 -17.78 -11.90
N PRO A 19 10.58 -17.96 -11.04
CA PRO A 19 10.62 -18.97 -10.01
C PRO A 19 10.50 -20.39 -10.61
N GLU A 20 11.13 -21.36 -9.95
CA GLU A 20 10.84 -22.77 -10.17
C GLU A 20 9.54 -23.14 -9.44
N ILE A 21 8.47 -23.44 -10.19
CA ILE A 21 7.19 -23.89 -9.63
C ILE A 21 7.16 -25.42 -9.59
N ALA A 22 7.46 -25.97 -8.43
CA ALA A 22 7.51 -27.41 -8.21
C ALA A 22 6.14 -28.07 -7.99
N ALA A 23 5.14 -27.29 -7.53
CA ALA A 23 3.77 -27.75 -7.30
C ALA A 23 2.75 -26.62 -7.41
N ARG A 24 1.47 -27.01 -7.56
CA ARG A 24 0.31 -26.12 -7.49
C ARG A 24 -0.72 -26.75 -6.57
N THR A 25 -1.25 -25.95 -5.64
CA THR A 25 -2.26 -26.41 -4.69
C THR A 25 -3.40 -25.40 -4.63
N THR A 26 -4.62 -25.91 -4.80
CA THR A 26 -5.84 -25.13 -4.60
C THR A 26 -6.34 -25.37 -3.19
N LEU A 27 -6.61 -24.28 -2.47
CA LEU A 27 -7.03 -24.30 -1.07
C LEU A 27 -8.35 -23.56 -0.91
N SER A 28 -9.16 -24.01 0.04
CA SER A 28 -10.36 -23.26 0.46
C SER A 28 -9.98 -21.95 1.16
N ALA A 29 -10.92 -21.01 1.22
CA ALA A 29 -10.72 -19.75 1.96
C ALA A 29 -10.34 -19.99 3.43
N ALA A 30 -10.92 -21.01 4.08
CA ALA A 30 -10.61 -21.37 5.46
C ALA A 30 -9.14 -21.83 5.61
N ALA A 31 -8.68 -22.74 4.74
CA ALA A 31 -7.30 -23.25 4.77
C ALA A 31 -6.29 -22.13 4.49
N LEU A 32 -6.60 -21.19 3.59
CA LEU A 32 -5.77 -20.00 3.35
C LEU A 32 -5.78 -19.05 4.54
N GLY A 33 -6.93 -18.89 5.20
CA GLY A 33 -7.06 -18.12 6.43
C GLY A 33 -6.17 -18.68 7.55
N ASP A 34 -6.05 -20.00 7.67
CA ASP A 34 -5.14 -20.62 8.63
C ASP A 34 -3.68 -20.30 8.32
N LEU A 35 -3.27 -20.28 7.04
CA LEU A 35 -1.92 -19.89 6.62
C LEU A 35 -1.64 -18.42 6.90
N VAL A 36 -2.60 -17.54 6.67
CA VAL A 36 -2.46 -16.09 6.93
C VAL A 36 -2.30 -15.81 8.43
N ARG A 37 -3.01 -16.55 9.29
CA ARG A 37 -2.90 -16.42 10.75
C ARG A 37 -1.53 -16.74 11.33
N VAL A 38 -0.68 -17.48 10.63
CA VAL A 38 0.72 -17.72 11.03
C VAL A 38 1.51 -16.41 11.20
N ASN A 39 1.10 -15.33 10.53
CA ASN A 39 1.72 -14.00 10.67
C ASN A 39 1.20 -13.18 11.87
N ASP A 40 0.24 -13.70 12.63
CA ASP A 40 -0.33 -12.98 13.75
C ASP A 40 0.73 -12.82 14.86
N VAL A 41 0.89 -11.60 15.33
CA VAL A 41 1.76 -11.28 16.46
C VAL A 41 0.92 -10.71 17.59
N ALA A 42 1.30 -11.03 18.81
CA ALA A 42 0.73 -10.43 19.99
C ALA A 42 1.22 -8.97 20.12
N ILE A 43 0.32 -8.03 19.90
CA ILE A 43 0.57 -6.61 20.10
C ILE A 43 -0.04 -6.25 21.46
N SER A 44 0.80 -5.68 22.36
CA SER A 44 0.35 -5.21 23.68
C SER A 44 0.56 -3.70 23.78
N ALA A 45 -0.35 -3.02 24.48
CA ALA A 45 -0.15 -1.65 24.91
C ALA A 45 0.62 -1.62 26.21
N ASP A 46 1.27 -0.49 26.48
CA ASP A 46 1.88 -0.24 27.80
C ASP A 46 0.79 -0.26 28.90
N ALA A 47 1.13 -0.82 30.06
CA ALA A 47 0.21 -0.87 31.20
C ALA A 47 0.09 0.47 31.94
N ALA A 48 1.08 1.35 31.81
CA ALA A 48 1.17 2.65 32.50
C ALA A 48 0.65 3.82 31.66
N GLY A 49 0.24 4.89 32.32
CA GLY A 49 -0.20 6.13 31.70
C GLY A 49 -1.72 6.26 31.57
N THR A 50 -2.14 7.38 30.95
CA THR A 50 -3.55 7.63 30.63
C THR A 50 -4.07 6.66 29.57
N VAL A 51 -5.38 6.58 29.38
CA VAL A 51 -5.97 5.71 28.34
C VAL A 51 -5.46 6.12 26.94
N GLU A 52 -5.27 7.41 26.68
CA GLU A 52 -4.75 7.94 25.43
C GLU A 52 -3.29 7.50 25.21
N GLU A 53 -2.46 7.54 26.24
CA GLU A 53 -1.06 7.10 26.20
C GLU A 53 -0.97 5.60 25.94
N ARG A 54 -1.83 4.81 26.57
CA ARG A 54 -1.91 3.37 26.34
C ARG A 54 -2.38 3.02 24.92
N ILE A 55 -3.33 3.78 24.36
CA ILE A 55 -3.74 3.63 22.95
C ILE A 55 -2.58 3.99 22.02
N LEU A 56 -1.89 5.11 22.28
CA LEU A 56 -0.76 5.53 21.47
C LEU A 56 0.40 4.53 21.54
N SER A 57 0.64 3.89 22.69
CA SER A 57 1.71 2.90 22.86
C SER A 57 1.58 1.68 21.96
N VAL A 58 0.36 1.34 21.54
CA VAL A 58 0.13 0.29 20.52
C VAL A 58 0.86 0.58 19.21
N PHE A 59 0.85 1.85 18.78
CA PHE A 59 1.56 2.27 17.57
C PHE A 59 3.08 2.40 17.75
N LEU A 60 3.55 2.45 18.99
CA LEU A 60 4.97 2.50 19.32
C LEU A 60 5.55 1.11 19.59
N HIS A 61 4.71 0.07 19.60
CA HIS A 61 5.17 -1.31 19.77
C HIS A 61 6.15 -1.69 18.65
N PRO A 62 7.29 -2.37 18.94
CA PRO A 62 8.32 -2.68 17.95
C PRO A 62 7.80 -3.42 16.71
N GLU A 63 6.80 -4.26 16.86
CA GLU A 63 6.17 -5.00 15.74
C GLU A 63 5.22 -4.14 14.91
N VAL A 64 4.81 -2.97 15.39
CA VAL A 64 3.83 -2.08 14.72
C VAL A 64 4.51 -0.87 14.12
N LEU A 65 5.41 -0.26 14.89
CA LEU A 65 6.06 0.98 14.50
C LEU A 65 6.77 0.84 13.16
N PHE A 66 6.44 1.76 12.26
CA PHE A 66 7.02 1.80 10.94
C PHE A 66 7.62 3.17 10.62
N GLY A 67 8.85 3.20 10.12
CA GLY A 67 9.54 4.45 9.78
C GLY A 67 10.47 4.98 10.84
N ASP A 68 10.75 6.28 10.78
CA ASP A 68 11.71 6.95 11.65
C ASP A 68 11.07 7.31 13.00
N PRO A 69 11.53 6.72 14.11
CA PRO A 69 11.01 7.04 15.43
C PRO A 69 11.23 8.51 15.85
N SER A 70 12.10 9.26 15.17
CA SER A 70 12.30 10.70 15.44
C SER A 70 11.04 11.56 15.17
N PHE A 71 10.09 11.06 14.41
CA PHE A 71 8.79 11.74 14.17
C PHE A 71 7.85 11.70 15.38
N ILE A 72 8.06 10.77 16.31
CA ILE A 72 7.18 10.56 17.46
C ILE A 72 7.16 11.77 18.39
N PRO A 73 8.29 12.30 18.90
CA PRO A 73 8.27 13.43 19.82
C PRO A 73 7.55 14.66 19.26
N ALA A 74 7.74 14.94 17.96
CA ALA A 74 7.16 16.11 17.31
C ALA A 74 5.64 16.04 17.17
N ASN A 75 5.06 14.84 17.08
CA ASN A 75 3.64 14.64 16.81
C ASN A 75 2.85 14.06 18.00
N ARG A 76 3.55 13.62 19.05
CA ARG A 76 2.94 12.91 20.19
C ARG A 76 1.79 13.69 20.82
N ALA A 77 1.97 14.97 21.07
CA ALA A 77 0.94 15.81 21.69
C ALA A 77 -0.32 15.91 20.81
N ALA A 78 -0.15 16.15 19.52
CA ALA A 78 -1.27 16.24 18.56
C ALA A 78 -2.01 14.91 18.40
N TRP A 79 -1.32 13.77 18.44
CA TRP A 79 -1.97 12.45 18.41
C TRP A 79 -2.75 12.17 19.70
N LEU A 80 -2.18 12.49 20.88
CA LEU A 80 -2.88 12.33 22.16
C LEU A 80 -4.12 13.22 22.23
N GLU A 81 -4.05 14.48 21.81
CA GLU A 81 -5.19 15.38 21.75
C GLU A 81 -6.32 14.82 20.87
N ARG A 82 -5.99 14.29 19.68
CA ARG A 82 -6.98 13.67 18.80
C ARG A 82 -7.58 12.40 19.39
N ILE A 83 -6.79 11.54 20.04
CA ILE A 83 -7.30 10.36 20.74
C ILE A 83 -8.25 10.80 21.85
N ALA A 84 -7.92 11.86 22.62
CA ALA A 84 -8.73 12.41 23.70
C ALA A 84 -10.12 12.90 23.24
N VAL A 85 -10.27 13.32 21.98
CA VAL A 85 -11.59 13.66 21.41
C VAL A 85 -12.53 12.45 21.47
N PHE A 86 -12.05 11.25 21.16
CA PHE A 86 -12.86 10.04 21.16
C PHE A 86 -13.03 9.48 22.59
N THR A 87 -11.96 9.41 23.38
CA THR A 87 -12.03 8.87 24.75
C THR A 87 -12.92 9.73 25.63
N GLY A 88 -12.88 11.05 25.50
CA GLY A 88 -13.74 11.99 26.23
C GLY A 88 -15.23 11.85 25.88
N ARG A 89 -15.58 11.31 24.72
CA ARG A 89 -16.96 11.01 24.30
C ARG A 89 -17.36 9.56 24.59
N GLY A 90 -16.45 8.71 25.06
CA GLY A 90 -16.69 7.27 25.21
C GLY A 90 -16.97 6.57 23.86
N ALA A 91 -16.44 7.11 22.75
CA ALA A 91 -16.68 6.62 21.38
C ALA A 91 -15.49 5.79 20.87
N PRO A 92 -15.71 4.82 19.97
CA PRO A 92 -14.60 4.14 19.30
C PRO A 92 -13.63 5.12 18.64
N ILE A 93 -12.32 4.83 18.71
CA ILE A 93 -11.32 5.64 17.99
C ILE A 93 -11.49 5.42 16.49
N GLU A 94 -11.66 6.49 15.72
CA GLU A 94 -11.79 6.40 14.26
C GLU A 94 -10.42 6.62 13.60
N PHE A 95 -10.03 5.65 12.77
CA PHE A 95 -8.85 5.74 11.91
C PHE A 95 -9.24 5.78 10.44
N VAL A 96 -8.43 6.46 9.63
CA VAL A 96 -8.46 6.38 8.18
C VAL A 96 -7.10 5.98 7.65
N ALA A 97 -7.06 5.04 6.71
CA ALA A 97 -5.84 4.65 6.00
C ALA A 97 -6.07 4.65 4.50
N MET A 98 -5.14 5.25 3.75
CA MET A 98 -5.14 5.16 2.29
C MET A 98 -4.40 3.89 1.89
N ALA A 99 -5.11 2.98 1.22
CA ALA A 99 -4.58 1.69 0.78
C ALA A 99 -5.46 1.06 -0.31
N PHE A 100 -4.99 -0.06 -0.91
CA PHE A 100 -5.76 -0.88 -1.84
C PHE A 100 -6.23 -0.11 -3.08
N ALA A 101 -5.31 0.59 -3.77
CA ALA A 101 -5.60 1.27 -5.02
C ALA A 101 -5.87 0.28 -6.16
N TYR A 102 -4.88 -0.56 -6.41
CA TYR A 102 -4.83 -1.63 -7.40
C TYR A 102 -3.51 -2.40 -7.23
N LYS A 103 -3.43 -3.64 -7.72
CA LYS A 103 -2.16 -4.37 -7.81
C LYS A 103 -1.26 -3.69 -8.84
N MET A 104 0.03 -3.52 -8.53
CA MET A 104 0.95 -2.83 -9.44
C MET A 104 0.98 -3.50 -10.81
N GLN A 105 0.73 -2.73 -11.85
CA GLN A 105 0.68 -3.20 -13.24
C GLN A 105 2.11 -3.28 -13.83
N ASN A 106 3.02 -3.97 -13.12
CA ASN A 106 4.41 -4.15 -13.54
C ASN A 106 4.79 -5.64 -13.40
N PRO A 107 5.16 -6.33 -14.49
CA PRO A 107 5.43 -7.77 -14.49
C PRO A 107 6.67 -8.18 -13.69
N LEU A 108 7.50 -7.22 -13.27
CA LEU A 108 8.60 -7.47 -12.32
C LEU A 108 8.13 -7.46 -10.86
N LYS A 109 6.98 -6.85 -10.57
CA LYS A 109 6.46 -6.70 -9.21
C LYS A 109 5.44 -7.76 -8.86
N THR A 110 4.49 -8.02 -9.75
CA THR A 110 3.34 -8.90 -9.51
C THR A 110 3.11 -9.84 -10.69
N ASP A 111 2.40 -10.92 -10.47
CA ASP A 111 1.98 -11.89 -11.49
C ASP A 111 0.45 -11.94 -11.66
N ARG A 112 -0.29 -11.14 -10.89
CA ARG A 112 -1.75 -11.02 -11.00
C ARG A 112 -2.21 -9.57 -10.85
N ARG A 113 -3.41 -9.30 -11.34
CA ARG A 113 -4.06 -7.98 -11.26
C ARG A 113 -5.09 -7.89 -10.13
N ALA A 114 -5.55 -9.03 -9.63
CA ALA A 114 -6.46 -9.15 -8.50
C ALA A 114 -5.72 -9.11 -7.16
N PRO A 115 -6.37 -8.82 -6.04
CA PRO A 115 -5.80 -8.95 -4.71
C PRO A 115 -5.34 -10.38 -4.43
N ASP A 116 -4.37 -10.53 -3.52
CA ASP A 116 -3.81 -11.80 -3.12
C ASP A 116 -3.63 -11.91 -1.59
N LEU A 117 -2.90 -12.91 -1.11
CA LEU A 117 -2.66 -13.08 0.32
C LEU A 117 -1.88 -11.93 0.95
N GLY A 118 -1.19 -11.08 0.17
CA GLY A 118 -0.53 -9.89 0.68
C GLY A 118 -1.53 -8.89 1.27
N GLU A 119 -2.64 -8.68 0.58
CA GLU A 119 -3.73 -7.84 1.08
C GLU A 119 -4.42 -8.48 2.30
N ALA A 120 -4.60 -9.81 2.33
CA ALA A 120 -5.15 -10.52 3.49
C ALA A 120 -4.25 -10.35 4.73
N LEU A 121 -2.94 -10.50 4.58
CA LEU A 121 -1.96 -10.28 5.64
C LEU A 121 -2.00 -8.85 6.19
N MET A 122 -2.14 -7.87 5.32
CA MET A 122 -2.24 -6.46 5.72
C MET A 122 -3.52 -6.18 6.51
N LEU A 123 -4.65 -6.73 6.09
CA LEU A 123 -5.91 -6.63 6.83
C LEU A 123 -5.80 -7.24 8.23
N ARG A 124 -5.17 -8.42 8.35
CA ARG A 124 -4.88 -9.06 9.65
C ARG A 124 -4.01 -8.17 10.55
N ARG A 125 -3.02 -7.51 9.97
CA ARG A 125 -2.15 -6.57 10.73
C ARG A 125 -2.96 -5.39 11.26
N PHE A 126 -3.83 -4.80 10.48
CA PHE A 126 -4.71 -3.74 10.94
C PHE A 126 -5.63 -4.23 12.06
N GLU A 127 -6.24 -5.40 11.90
CA GLU A 127 -7.10 -5.96 12.93
C GLU A 127 -6.34 -6.21 14.25
N ALA A 128 -5.10 -6.70 14.19
CA ALA A 128 -4.28 -6.89 15.39
C ALA A 128 -4.04 -5.58 16.15
N VAL A 129 -3.79 -4.46 15.44
CA VAL A 129 -3.68 -3.12 16.03
C VAL A 129 -5.01 -2.71 16.68
N LEU A 130 -6.14 -2.89 16.00
CA LEU A 130 -7.45 -2.55 16.55
C LEU A 130 -7.80 -3.42 17.78
N ASN A 131 -7.41 -4.70 17.80
CA ASN A 131 -7.57 -5.60 18.93
C ASN A 131 -6.77 -5.14 20.15
N ALA A 132 -5.50 -4.74 19.94
CA ALA A 132 -4.64 -4.21 20.99
C ALA A 132 -5.23 -2.93 21.63
N ILE A 133 -5.82 -2.04 20.81
CA ILE A 133 -6.54 -0.87 21.31
C ILE A 133 -7.77 -1.29 22.11
N GLY A 134 -8.56 -2.25 21.63
CA GLY A 134 -9.74 -2.77 22.33
C GLY A 134 -9.42 -3.39 23.67
N ALA A 135 -8.23 -3.95 23.87
CA ALA A 135 -7.78 -4.51 25.15
C ALA A 135 -7.54 -3.44 26.23
N VAL A 136 -7.29 -2.18 25.86
CA VAL A 136 -7.01 -1.08 26.80
C VAL A 136 -8.10 -0.01 26.83
N TYR A 137 -9.01 -0.03 25.86
CA TYR A 137 -10.10 0.92 25.73
C TYR A 137 -11.38 0.19 25.26
N ALA A 138 -12.35 0.00 26.14
CA ALA A 138 -13.53 -0.81 25.90
C ALA A 138 -14.36 -0.45 24.65
N PRO A 139 -14.56 0.84 24.28
CA PRO A 139 -15.20 1.20 23.00
C PRO A 139 -14.41 0.75 21.78
N GLY A 140 -13.10 0.48 21.93
CA GLY A 140 -12.22 -0.02 20.88
C GLY A 140 -11.92 1.01 19.80
N ALA A 141 -11.67 0.49 18.60
CA ALA A 141 -11.34 1.32 17.45
C ALA A 141 -11.93 0.76 16.14
N ARG A 142 -12.08 1.64 15.16
CA ARG A 142 -12.53 1.32 13.79
C ARG A 142 -11.57 1.90 12.77
N LEU A 143 -11.43 1.25 11.64
CA LEU A 143 -10.63 1.67 10.52
C LEU A 143 -11.49 1.81 9.27
N THR A 144 -11.46 2.98 8.64
CA THR A 144 -11.94 3.17 7.27
C THR A 144 -10.75 3.13 6.33
N ILE A 145 -10.71 2.13 5.46
CA ILE A 145 -9.73 2.05 4.37
C ILE A 145 -10.28 2.86 3.20
N LEU A 146 -9.52 3.87 2.79
CA LEU A 146 -9.83 4.70 1.63
C LEU A 146 -9.16 4.05 0.42
N GLU A 147 -9.96 3.35 -0.39
CA GLU A 147 -9.49 2.71 -1.61
C GLU A 147 -9.07 3.79 -2.63
N GLU A 148 -7.81 3.75 -3.01
CA GLU A 148 -7.19 4.78 -3.84
C GLU A 148 -7.31 4.48 -5.36
N GLY A 149 -8.39 3.85 -5.80
CA GLY A 149 -8.60 3.46 -7.21
C GLY A 149 -8.41 4.61 -8.19
N ILE A 150 -8.90 5.81 -7.83
CA ILE A 150 -8.73 7.05 -8.63
C ILE A 150 -7.26 7.36 -8.93
N LEU A 151 -6.31 6.96 -8.08
CA LEU A 151 -4.88 7.16 -8.32
C LEU A 151 -4.39 6.38 -9.55
N GLY A 152 -5.06 5.28 -9.90
CA GLY A 152 -4.77 4.51 -11.12
C GLY A 152 -4.98 5.30 -12.40
N ARG A 153 -5.79 6.37 -12.38
CA ARG A 153 -5.96 7.27 -13.52
C ARG A 153 -4.68 8.07 -13.83
N CYS A 154 -3.85 8.32 -12.83
CA CYS A 154 -2.64 9.11 -12.99
C CYS A 154 -1.63 8.43 -13.95
N PRO A 155 -1.28 7.15 -13.79
CA PRO A 155 -0.44 6.43 -14.75
C PRO A 155 -1.22 5.88 -15.96
N GLY A 156 -2.54 5.90 -15.95
CA GLY A 156 -3.39 5.40 -17.02
C GLY A 156 -3.71 3.90 -16.90
N VAL A 157 -3.87 3.39 -15.69
CA VAL A 157 -4.39 2.03 -15.46
C VAL A 157 -5.82 1.94 -16.01
N ASP A 158 -6.12 0.84 -16.69
CA ASP A 158 -7.48 0.58 -17.24
C ASP A 158 -8.49 0.56 -16.08
N PRO A 159 -9.56 1.35 -16.13
CA PRO A 159 -10.61 1.36 -15.10
C PRO A 159 -11.21 -0.02 -14.81
N ARG A 160 -11.23 -0.92 -15.80
CA ARG A 160 -11.72 -2.31 -15.62
C ARG A 160 -10.80 -3.11 -14.68
N VAL A 161 -9.48 -2.88 -14.72
CA VAL A 161 -8.51 -3.50 -13.82
C VAL A 161 -8.72 -3.01 -12.39
N ILE A 162 -8.96 -1.71 -12.22
CA ILE A 162 -9.25 -1.12 -10.90
C ILE A 162 -10.56 -1.68 -10.33
N ALA A 163 -11.61 -1.77 -11.15
CA ALA A 163 -12.89 -2.33 -10.74
C ALA A 163 -12.80 -3.82 -10.38
N ALA A 164 -12.04 -4.60 -11.16
CA ALA A 164 -11.81 -6.02 -10.88
C ALA A 164 -11.01 -6.22 -9.58
N TYR A 165 -9.98 -5.41 -9.35
CA TYR A 165 -9.23 -5.44 -8.10
C TYR A 165 -10.13 -5.14 -6.89
N ARG A 166 -10.94 -4.07 -6.97
CA ARG A 166 -11.90 -3.72 -5.93
C ARG A 166 -12.88 -4.85 -5.64
N ALA A 167 -13.44 -5.47 -6.67
CA ALA A 167 -14.34 -6.61 -6.51
C ALA A 167 -13.66 -7.81 -5.84
N GLY A 168 -12.36 -7.99 -6.02
CA GLY A 168 -11.55 -9.03 -5.39
C GLY A 168 -11.22 -8.78 -3.92
N ILE A 169 -11.40 -7.58 -3.39
CA ILE A 169 -11.08 -7.27 -1.98
C ILE A 169 -11.99 -8.03 -1.01
N ALA A 170 -13.29 -8.15 -1.29
CA ALA A 170 -14.22 -8.81 -0.38
C ALA A 170 -13.91 -10.31 -0.16
N PRO A 171 -13.62 -11.13 -1.20
CA PRO A 171 -13.14 -12.50 -1.02
C PRO A 171 -11.85 -12.59 -0.19
N ILE A 172 -10.89 -11.70 -0.43
CA ILE A 172 -9.63 -11.67 0.32
C ILE A 172 -9.83 -11.22 1.78
N ALA A 173 -10.73 -10.28 2.03
CA ALA A 173 -11.12 -9.91 3.40
C ALA A 173 -11.76 -11.10 4.14
N ALA A 174 -12.58 -11.90 3.45
CA ALA A 174 -13.12 -13.14 4.02
C ALA A 174 -12.02 -14.16 4.35
N VAL A 175 -11.00 -14.33 3.49
CA VAL A 175 -9.82 -15.16 3.78
C VAL A 175 -9.08 -14.64 5.03
N SER A 176 -8.92 -13.33 5.15
CA SER A 176 -8.26 -12.73 6.32
C SER A 176 -9.04 -12.95 7.63
N GLY A 177 -10.36 -13.14 7.56
CA GLY A 177 -11.24 -13.33 8.71
C GLY A 177 -11.41 -12.07 9.58
N VAL A 178 -11.15 -10.88 9.03
CA VAL A 178 -11.33 -9.61 9.74
C VAL A 178 -12.80 -9.27 9.91
N ASP A 179 -13.11 -8.58 11.02
CA ASP A 179 -14.47 -8.13 11.33
C ASP A 179 -14.87 -6.93 10.43
N PRO A 180 -15.86 -7.09 9.54
CA PRO A 180 -16.32 -6.01 8.67
C PRO A 180 -16.99 -4.85 9.42
N ALA A 181 -17.42 -5.05 10.67
CA ALA A 181 -17.95 -3.98 11.51
C ALA A 181 -16.86 -3.04 12.02
N ARG A 182 -15.60 -3.48 11.98
CA ARG A 182 -14.44 -2.72 12.49
C ARG A 182 -13.54 -2.20 11.38
N ILE A 183 -13.45 -2.92 10.26
CA ILE A 183 -12.67 -2.50 9.09
C ILE A 183 -13.62 -2.34 7.91
N GLY A 184 -13.90 -1.09 7.57
CA GLY A 184 -14.73 -0.71 6.43
C GLY A 184 -13.92 -0.16 5.27
N PHE A 185 -14.52 -0.19 4.07
CA PHE A 185 -13.92 0.36 2.85
C PHE A 185 -14.75 1.51 2.32
N HIS A 186 -14.07 2.55 1.83
CA HIS A 186 -14.67 3.68 1.14
C HIS A 186 -13.85 4.04 -0.09
N SER A 187 -14.50 4.27 -1.21
CA SER A 187 -13.80 4.60 -2.46
C SER A 187 -13.48 6.10 -2.56
N LEU A 188 -12.23 6.44 -2.82
CA LEU A 188 -11.88 7.82 -3.20
C LEU A 188 -12.38 8.22 -4.59
N ASP A 189 -12.89 7.29 -5.40
CA ASP A 189 -13.49 7.63 -6.69
C ASP A 189 -14.73 8.51 -6.52
N ASP A 190 -15.39 8.49 -5.36
CA ASP A 190 -16.52 9.35 -5.02
C ASP A 190 -16.17 10.84 -5.05
N MET A 191 -14.89 11.21 -4.92
CA MET A 191 -14.42 12.58 -5.11
C MET A 191 -14.84 13.18 -6.46
N VAL A 192 -14.96 12.35 -7.51
CA VAL A 192 -15.37 12.80 -8.85
C VAL A 192 -16.78 13.38 -8.83
N THR A 193 -17.65 12.81 -8.01
CA THR A 193 -19.05 13.25 -7.89
C THR A 193 -19.28 14.31 -6.82
N GLU A 194 -18.51 14.26 -5.74
CA GLU A 194 -18.70 15.14 -4.59
C GLU A 194 -17.94 16.47 -4.68
N ILE A 195 -16.85 16.51 -5.46
CA ILE A 195 -16.13 17.78 -5.70
C ILE A 195 -16.65 18.44 -6.97
N PRO A 196 -17.32 19.61 -6.88
CA PRO A 196 -17.85 20.29 -8.05
C PRO A 196 -16.78 20.56 -9.11
N ASN A 197 -17.10 20.28 -10.37
CA ASN A 197 -16.20 20.46 -11.52
C ASN A 197 -14.84 19.76 -11.36
N PHE A 198 -14.82 18.59 -10.73
CA PHE A 198 -13.61 17.83 -10.40
C PHE A 198 -12.61 17.75 -11.56
N GLU A 199 -13.06 17.32 -12.75
CA GLU A 199 -12.18 17.12 -13.91
C GLU A 199 -11.49 18.43 -14.34
N ALA A 200 -12.26 19.51 -14.46
CA ALA A 200 -11.72 20.81 -14.85
C ALA A 200 -10.70 21.33 -13.81
N ARG A 201 -11.02 21.19 -12.53
CA ARG A 201 -10.14 21.62 -11.43
C ARG A 201 -8.86 20.77 -11.38
N TRP A 202 -8.98 19.45 -11.61
CA TRP A 202 -7.84 18.55 -11.62
C TRP A 202 -6.90 18.84 -12.80
N ILE A 203 -7.44 19.10 -14.00
CA ILE A 203 -6.67 19.52 -15.18
C ILE A 203 -5.97 20.86 -14.91
N HIS A 204 -6.70 21.85 -14.45
CA HIS A 204 -6.14 23.19 -14.14
C HIS A 204 -4.98 23.11 -13.14
N GLU A 205 -5.14 22.31 -12.07
CA GLU A 205 -4.08 22.15 -11.07
C GLU A 205 -2.85 21.43 -11.66
N GLN A 206 -3.02 20.45 -12.55
CA GLN A 206 -1.91 19.81 -13.27
C GLN A 206 -1.14 20.84 -14.13
N GLU A 207 -1.84 21.73 -14.83
CA GLU A 207 -1.24 22.78 -15.65
C GLU A 207 -0.44 23.75 -14.78
N ARG A 208 -1.02 24.23 -13.69
CA ARG A 208 -0.34 25.10 -12.72
C ARG A 208 0.95 24.47 -12.17
N LEU A 209 0.93 23.20 -11.82
CA LEU A 209 2.11 22.49 -11.32
C LEU A 209 3.19 22.31 -12.42
N ARG A 210 2.80 22.07 -13.67
CA ARG A 210 3.73 22.02 -14.81
C ARG A 210 4.39 23.37 -15.05
N GLU A 211 3.64 24.46 -14.99
CA GLU A 211 4.17 25.82 -15.14
C GLU A 211 5.21 26.11 -14.04
N LEU A 212 4.93 25.82 -12.78
CA LEU A 212 5.90 25.98 -11.68
C LEU A 212 7.18 25.17 -11.95
N TRP A 213 7.03 23.92 -12.42
CA TRP A 213 8.18 23.10 -12.78
C TRP A 213 9.01 23.67 -13.94
N GLN A 214 8.35 24.18 -14.99
CA GLN A 214 9.00 24.83 -16.13
C GLN A 214 9.72 26.12 -15.74
N GLN A 215 9.14 26.91 -14.84
CA GLN A 215 9.75 28.14 -14.29
C GLN A 215 10.91 27.86 -13.35
N GLY A 216 11.17 26.59 -13.01
CA GLY A 216 12.28 26.20 -12.15
C GLY A 216 12.00 26.33 -10.66
N ASP A 217 10.75 26.34 -10.23
CA ASP A 217 10.40 26.41 -8.81
C ASP A 217 11.17 25.38 -7.99
N PRO A 218 11.95 25.79 -6.95
CA PRO A 218 12.86 24.88 -6.25
C PRO A 218 12.11 23.76 -5.51
N ALA A 219 10.94 24.05 -4.93
CA ALA A 219 10.15 23.06 -4.19
C ALA A 219 9.57 22.01 -5.16
N MET A 220 9.09 22.45 -6.33
CA MET A 220 8.59 21.57 -7.37
C MET A 220 9.69 20.69 -7.95
N ARG A 221 10.88 21.26 -8.22
CA ARG A 221 12.06 20.53 -8.70
C ARG A 221 12.52 19.48 -7.68
N ALA A 222 12.59 19.82 -6.40
CA ALA A 222 12.95 18.89 -5.34
C ALA A 222 11.92 17.76 -5.20
N ALA A 223 10.62 18.10 -5.22
CA ALA A 223 9.55 17.09 -5.19
C ALA A 223 9.60 16.15 -6.40
N TYR A 224 9.87 16.67 -7.60
CA TYR A 224 10.03 15.88 -8.82
C TYR A 224 11.20 14.90 -8.69
N ALA A 225 12.37 15.38 -8.31
CA ALA A 225 13.58 14.57 -8.18
C ALA A 225 13.46 13.45 -7.16
N THR A 226 12.70 13.66 -6.09
CA THR A 226 12.48 12.64 -5.05
C THR A 226 11.37 11.64 -5.42
N THR A 227 10.34 12.07 -6.13
CA THR A 227 9.14 11.25 -6.36
C THR A 227 9.21 10.43 -7.65
N VAL A 228 9.75 11.01 -8.74
CA VAL A 228 9.73 10.37 -10.05
C VAL A 228 10.46 9.03 -10.11
N PRO A 229 11.59 8.79 -9.43
CA PRO A 229 12.21 7.48 -9.42
C PRO A 229 11.29 6.36 -8.92
N ALA A 230 10.51 6.62 -7.85
CA ALA A 230 9.50 5.67 -7.37
C ALA A 230 8.31 5.55 -8.34
N THR A 231 7.86 6.67 -8.90
CA THR A 231 6.79 6.72 -9.90
C THR A 231 7.12 5.89 -11.13
N ARG A 232 8.37 5.94 -11.63
CA ARG A 232 8.83 5.10 -12.75
C ARG A 232 8.56 3.61 -12.52
N THR A 233 8.81 3.12 -11.31
CA THR A 233 8.61 1.70 -10.98
C THR A 233 7.14 1.30 -10.85
N SER A 234 6.22 2.27 -10.86
CA SER A 234 4.77 2.08 -10.77
C SER A 234 4.04 2.30 -12.09
N VAL A 235 4.77 2.63 -13.16
CA VAL A 235 4.19 2.77 -14.50
C VAL A 235 3.64 1.41 -14.97
N PRO A 236 2.42 1.36 -15.53
CA PRO A 236 1.88 0.15 -16.12
C PRO A 236 2.72 -0.33 -17.30
N THR A 237 3.34 -1.51 -17.15
CA THR A 237 4.20 -2.13 -18.15
C THR A 237 3.82 -3.59 -18.40
N TRP A 238 2.57 -3.96 -18.04
CA TRP A 238 2.07 -5.33 -18.10
C TRP A 238 2.01 -5.93 -19.51
N ASP A 239 1.98 -5.08 -20.52
CA ASP A 239 1.94 -5.50 -21.92
C ASP A 239 3.34 -5.82 -22.50
N TYR A 240 4.39 -5.68 -21.69
CA TYR A 240 5.76 -6.01 -22.06
C TYR A 240 6.24 -7.26 -21.34
N GLU A 241 7.11 -8.02 -21.98
CA GLU A 241 7.78 -9.16 -21.34
C GLU A 241 8.64 -8.72 -20.15
N PRO A 242 8.70 -9.50 -19.05
CA PRO A 242 9.43 -9.12 -17.85
C PRO A 242 10.90 -8.79 -18.09
N GLU A 243 11.57 -9.50 -19.00
CA GLU A 243 12.97 -9.27 -19.38
C GLU A 243 13.17 -7.92 -20.05
N VAL A 244 12.24 -7.53 -20.92
CA VAL A 244 12.24 -6.22 -21.60
C VAL A 244 12.06 -5.10 -20.59
N VAL A 245 11.15 -5.30 -19.62
CA VAL A 245 10.93 -4.33 -18.53
C VAL A 245 12.15 -4.25 -17.62
N ALA A 246 12.76 -5.37 -17.25
CA ALA A 246 13.97 -5.40 -16.43
C ALA A 246 15.11 -4.62 -17.08
N ALA A 247 15.36 -4.87 -18.37
CA ALA A 247 16.38 -4.17 -19.14
C ALA A 247 16.09 -2.66 -19.27
N ALA A 248 14.83 -2.24 -19.35
CA ALA A 248 14.47 -0.82 -19.40
C ALA A 248 14.80 -0.06 -18.10
N TYR A 249 14.90 -0.76 -16.97
CA TYR A 249 15.34 -0.19 -15.68
C TYR A 249 16.85 -0.28 -15.46
N ASP A 250 17.60 -1.00 -16.31
CA ASP A 250 19.06 -1.05 -16.24
C ASP A 250 19.66 0.25 -16.84
N ALA A 251 20.38 1.00 -16.03
CA ALA A 251 21.00 2.26 -16.46
C ALA A 251 22.11 2.04 -17.52
N GLU A 252 22.75 0.86 -17.50
CA GLU A 252 23.85 0.51 -18.41
C GLU A 252 23.37 0.03 -19.79
N GLN A 253 22.07 -0.25 -19.91
CA GLN A 253 21.49 -0.77 -21.15
C GLN A 253 21.40 0.31 -22.23
N THR A 254 22.11 0.08 -23.34
CA THR A 254 22.16 1.00 -24.49
C THR A 254 21.43 0.46 -25.73
N ASP A 255 20.89 -0.76 -25.69
CA ASP A 255 20.18 -1.37 -26.80
C ASP A 255 19.00 -0.52 -27.27
N SER A 256 18.99 -0.20 -28.56
CA SER A 256 17.94 0.62 -29.17
C SER A 256 16.56 -0.03 -29.13
N ALA A 257 16.49 -1.37 -29.16
CA ALA A 257 15.24 -2.12 -29.05
C ALA A 257 14.55 -1.93 -27.69
N LEU A 258 15.33 -1.62 -26.65
CA LEU A 258 14.85 -1.42 -25.28
C LEU A 258 14.59 0.05 -24.93
N ARG A 259 14.83 0.98 -25.85
CA ARG A 259 14.56 2.41 -25.65
C ARG A 259 13.08 2.71 -25.54
N TYR A 260 12.26 2.06 -26.34
CA TYR A 260 10.82 2.31 -26.37
C TYR A 260 10.15 2.08 -25.01
N PRO A 261 10.32 0.94 -24.30
CA PRO A 261 9.83 0.79 -22.94
C PRO A 261 10.35 1.85 -21.97
N ARG A 262 11.64 2.22 -22.08
CA ARG A 262 12.23 3.27 -21.23
C ARG A 262 11.61 4.63 -21.48
N ASP A 263 11.49 5.04 -22.74
CA ASP A 263 10.85 6.30 -23.13
C ASP A 263 9.38 6.37 -22.71
N TYR A 264 8.66 5.26 -22.85
CA TYR A 264 7.29 5.13 -22.37
C TYR A 264 7.22 5.30 -20.85
N ILE A 265 8.07 4.59 -20.10
CA ILE A 265 8.14 4.66 -18.64
C ILE A 265 8.42 6.10 -18.20
N ASP A 266 9.39 6.78 -18.80
CA ASP A 266 9.77 8.15 -18.45
C ASP A 266 8.65 9.16 -18.76
N LYS A 267 8.00 9.05 -19.91
CA LYS A 267 6.87 9.91 -20.29
C LYS A 267 5.66 9.71 -19.35
N VAL A 268 5.32 8.47 -19.05
CA VAL A 268 4.22 8.17 -18.16
C VAL A 268 4.53 8.61 -16.74
N ALA A 269 5.73 8.35 -16.23
CA ALA A 269 6.14 8.78 -14.89
C ALA A 269 6.12 10.31 -14.73
N HIS A 270 6.58 11.04 -15.76
CA HIS A 270 6.50 12.50 -15.79
C HIS A 270 5.04 12.99 -15.71
N ARG A 271 4.15 12.44 -16.53
CA ARG A 271 2.72 12.78 -16.51
C ARG A 271 2.08 12.42 -15.19
N GLN A 272 2.33 11.23 -14.68
CA GLN A 272 1.80 10.69 -13.43
C GLN A 272 2.17 11.58 -12.24
N PHE A 273 3.39 12.12 -12.20
CA PHE A 273 3.83 13.01 -11.12
C PHE A 273 2.89 14.19 -10.94
N PHE A 274 2.60 14.93 -12.02
CA PHE A 274 1.71 16.10 -11.96
C PHE A 274 0.27 15.71 -11.68
N ALA A 275 -0.23 14.65 -12.32
CA ALA A 275 -1.59 14.18 -12.11
C ALA A 275 -1.83 13.75 -10.66
N TYR A 276 -0.92 13.01 -10.06
CA TYR A 276 -0.98 12.58 -8.67
C TYR A 276 -0.90 13.76 -7.70
N ARG A 277 0.06 14.66 -7.89
CA ARG A 277 0.20 15.85 -7.05
C ARG A 277 -1.01 16.76 -7.11
N ALA A 278 -1.57 16.96 -8.29
CA ALA A 278 -2.79 17.74 -8.48
C ALA A 278 -4.01 17.09 -7.80
N LEU A 279 -4.13 15.78 -7.87
CA LEU A 279 -5.20 15.03 -7.20
C LEU A 279 -5.15 15.22 -5.68
N LEU A 280 -3.96 15.07 -5.09
CA LEU A 280 -3.77 15.25 -3.66
C LEU A 280 -4.04 16.71 -3.24
N ALA A 281 -3.53 17.69 -4.00
CA ALA A 281 -3.77 19.11 -3.73
C ALA A 281 -5.27 19.46 -3.78
N LEU A 282 -5.99 18.94 -4.77
CA LEU A 282 -7.43 19.13 -4.90
C LEU A 282 -8.21 18.52 -3.74
N ARG A 283 -7.89 17.29 -3.36
CA ARG A 283 -8.47 16.61 -2.19
C ARG A 283 -8.27 17.41 -0.90
N ASP A 284 -7.04 17.88 -0.67
CA ASP A 284 -6.68 18.60 0.55
C ASP A 284 -7.28 20.02 0.58
N ALA A 285 -7.26 20.74 -0.55
CA ALA A 285 -7.85 22.07 -0.67
C ALA A 285 -9.38 22.09 -0.51
N THR A 286 -10.06 20.99 -0.83
CA THR A 286 -11.52 20.87 -0.65
C THR A 286 -11.92 20.35 0.73
N GLY A 287 -10.95 19.90 1.54
CA GLY A 287 -11.22 19.27 2.84
C GLY A 287 -12.00 17.96 2.76
N TYR A 288 -11.97 17.29 1.60
CA TYR A 288 -12.76 16.06 1.33
C TYR A 288 -12.62 15.01 2.42
N LEU A 289 -11.38 14.69 2.83
CA LEU A 289 -11.16 13.68 3.86
C LEU A 289 -11.69 14.11 5.24
N ALA A 290 -11.56 15.39 5.58
CA ALA A 290 -12.06 15.92 6.85
C ALA A 290 -13.59 15.92 6.90
N ALA A 291 -14.25 16.19 5.76
CA ALA A 291 -15.70 16.08 5.65
C ALA A 291 -16.19 14.62 5.76
N LEU A 292 -15.46 13.70 5.11
CA LEU A 292 -15.81 12.27 5.12
C LEU A 292 -15.66 11.62 6.51
N ARG A 293 -14.58 11.96 7.23
CA ARG A 293 -14.26 11.42 8.56
C ARG A 293 -13.70 12.51 9.46
N PRO A 294 -14.59 13.35 10.05
CA PRO A 294 -14.20 14.37 11.01
C PRO A 294 -13.45 13.73 12.21
N ASP A 295 -12.42 14.39 12.67
CA ASP A 295 -11.62 13.99 13.84
C ASP A 295 -10.79 12.67 13.66
N ALA A 296 -10.98 11.87 12.61
CA ALA A 296 -10.26 10.62 12.45
C ALA A 296 -8.74 10.81 12.41
N LEU A 297 -8.03 9.88 13.08
CA LEU A 297 -6.57 9.82 13.00
C LEU A 297 -6.15 9.17 11.68
N LYS A 298 -5.11 9.75 11.06
CA LYS A 298 -4.52 9.17 9.85
C LYS A 298 -3.55 8.05 10.22
N MET A 299 -3.86 6.84 9.78
CA MET A 299 -2.97 5.69 9.80
C MET A 299 -2.37 5.49 8.41
N THR A 300 -1.14 5.01 8.33
CA THR A 300 -0.45 4.82 7.05
C THR A 300 0.46 3.59 7.07
N VAL A 301 0.61 2.97 5.91
CA VAL A 301 1.63 1.95 5.65
C VAL A 301 2.81 2.51 4.83
N SER A 302 2.79 3.83 4.57
CA SER A 302 3.88 4.58 3.96
C SER A 302 4.27 5.69 4.91
N PRO A 303 5.40 5.59 5.63
CA PRO A 303 5.74 6.51 6.72
C PRO A 303 5.73 7.97 6.28
N LYS A 304 5.00 8.77 7.03
CA LYS A 304 4.96 10.23 6.90
C LYS A 304 5.02 10.82 8.30
N PRO A 305 5.70 11.96 8.49
CA PRO A 305 5.92 12.55 9.81
C PRO A 305 4.66 12.71 10.66
N GLU A 306 3.55 13.12 10.03
CA GLU A 306 2.29 13.47 10.71
C GLU A 306 1.32 12.29 10.90
N ASN A 307 1.62 11.12 10.37
CA ASN A 307 0.70 9.97 10.39
C ASN A 307 1.19 8.87 11.34
N LEU A 308 0.26 8.14 11.92
CA LEU A 308 0.56 6.91 12.66
C LEU A 308 0.93 5.81 11.66
N ALA A 309 2.23 5.52 11.58
CA ALA A 309 2.74 4.57 10.62
C ALA A 309 2.75 3.15 11.21
N VAL A 310 2.20 2.20 10.44
CA VAL A 310 2.04 0.79 10.82
C VAL A 310 2.74 -0.10 9.81
N THR A 311 3.54 -1.07 10.28
CA THR A 311 4.11 -2.10 9.42
C THR A 311 2.99 -2.84 8.69
N PRO A 312 3.03 -2.92 7.35
CA PRO A 312 1.90 -3.48 6.59
C PRO A 312 1.69 -4.98 6.83
N ILE A 313 2.75 -5.72 7.10
CA ILE A 313 2.70 -7.17 7.36
C ILE A 313 3.55 -7.52 8.57
N ASN A 314 4.84 -7.17 8.54
CA ASN A 314 5.84 -7.47 9.55
C ASN A 314 7.05 -6.53 9.40
N THR A 315 8.01 -6.61 10.31
CA THR A 315 9.16 -5.68 10.39
C THR A 315 10.27 -5.97 9.37
N TRP A 316 10.24 -7.13 8.71
CA TRP A 316 11.28 -7.53 7.73
C TRP A 316 10.84 -7.40 6.27
N SER A 317 9.55 -7.27 5.97
CA SER A 317 9.07 -7.04 4.60
C SER A 317 9.28 -5.59 4.19
N THR A 318 10.06 -5.38 3.11
CA THR A 318 10.40 -4.05 2.58
C THR A 318 9.57 -3.65 1.35
N VAL A 319 8.61 -4.48 0.94
CA VAL A 319 7.73 -4.27 -0.20
C VAL A 319 6.30 -4.21 0.31
N LEU A 320 5.52 -3.25 -0.20
CA LEU A 320 4.10 -3.15 0.13
C LEU A 320 3.31 -4.32 -0.46
N PRO A 321 2.25 -4.82 0.19
CA PRO A 321 1.49 -5.97 -0.25
C PRO A 321 0.99 -5.89 -1.70
N TYR A 322 0.44 -4.75 -2.09
CA TYR A 322 -0.05 -4.52 -3.46
C TYR A 322 1.04 -4.20 -4.49
N HIS A 323 2.32 -4.19 -4.06
CA HIS A 323 3.50 -3.99 -4.93
C HIS A 323 4.29 -5.26 -5.18
N GLY A 324 4.00 -6.36 -4.52
CA GLY A 324 4.75 -7.61 -4.64
C GLY A 324 3.87 -8.85 -4.48
N LEU A 325 4.51 -9.96 -4.25
CA LEU A 325 3.91 -11.28 -4.10
C LEU A 325 4.17 -11.83 -2.70
N PRO A 326 3.17 -12.41 -2.03
CA PRO A 326 3.33 -13.05 -0.74
C PRO A 326 3.98 -14.44 -0.88
N VAL A 327 5.04 -14.67 -0.11
CA VAL A 327 5.76 -15.95 -0.04
C VAL A 327 5.88 -16.38 1.41
N LEU A 328 5.41 -17.57 1.73
CA LEU A 328 5.62 -18.25 3.00
C LEU A 328 6.91 -19.06 2.93
N ASP A 329 7.90 -18.72 3.75
CA ASP A 329 9.18 -19.45 3.78
C ASP A 329 9.10 -20.76 4.59
N GLY A 330 10.21 -21.52 4.61
CA GLY A 330 10.31 -22.78 5.33
C GLY A 330 10.24 -22.65 6.86
N ASP A 331 10.48 -21.46 7.40
CA ASP A 331 10.38 -21.16 8.84
C ASP A 331 8.96 -20.67 9.24
N GLY A 332 8.02 -20.66 8.30
CA GLY A 332 6.65 -20.20 8.54
C GLY A 332 6.50 -18.67 8.57
N ARG A 333 7.42 -17.93 7.94
CA ARG A 333 7.38 -16.46 7.88
C ARG A 333 6.91 -15.98 6.54
N TRP A 334 5.99 -15.01 6.54
CA TRP A 334 5.55 -14.36 5.32
C TRP A 334 6.50 -13.24 4.89
N HIS A 335 6.81 -13.21 3.61
CA HIS A 335 7.57 -12.16 2.92
C HIS A 335 6.73 -11.58 1.80
N ILE A 336 6.89 -10.28 1.52
CA ILE A 336 6.44 -9.68 0.25
C ILE A 336 7.69 -9.39 -0.57
N VAL A 337 7.72 -9.95 -1.76
CA VAL A 337 8.87 -9.83 -2.67
C VAL A 337 8.40 -9.48 -4.08
N TYR A 338 9.27 -8.87 -4.85
CA TYR A 338 8.99 -8.67 -6.27
C TYR A 338 9.04 -9.98 -7.05
N ARG A 339 8.10 -10.15 -8.00
CA ARG A 339 8.08 -11.30 -8.89
C ARG A 339 9.44 -11.55 -9.56
N GLY A 340 10.10 -10.49 -10.02
CA GLY A 340 11.41 -10.60 -10.68
C GLY A 340 12.53 -11.11 -9.78
N ALA A 341 12.36 -11.13 -8.46
CA ALA A 341 13.34 -11.61 -7.50
C ALA A 341 13.04 -13.02 -6.99
N LEU A 342 11.88 -13.62 -7.31
CA LEU A 342 11.45 -14.91 -6.75
C LEU A 342 12.49 -16.02 -6.98
N GLY A 343 12.95 -16.19 -8.22
CA GLY A 343 13.89 -17.25 -8.58
C GLY A 343 15.30 -17.10 -8.01
N THR A 344 15.65 -15.92 -7.47
CA THR A 344 16.93 -15.68 -6.80
C THR A 344 16.81 -15.66 -5.28
N ALA A 345 15.62 -15.37 -4.75
CA ALA A 345 15.38 -15.21 -3.32
C ALA A 345 14.97 -16.53 -2.64
N PHE A 346 14.34 -17.43 -3.39
CA PHE A 346 13.80 -18.67 -2.84
C PHE A 346 14.15 -19.88 -3.74
N GLY A 347 14.16 -21.08 -3.14
CA GLY A 347 14.23 -22.35 -3.85
C GLY A 347 12.91 -22.70 -4.54
N PRO A 348 12.67 -23.99 -4.82
CA PRO A 348 11.43 -24.43 -5.46
C PRO A 348 10.19 -24.00 -4.69
N LEU A 349 9.20 -23.46 -5.40
CA LEU A 349 7.98 -22.91 -4.84
C LEU A 349 6.77 -23.79 -5.14
N GLU A 350 5.82 -23.79 -4.22
CA GLU A 350 4.46 -24.24 -4.44
C GLU A 350 3.56 -23.00 -4.66
N ALA A 351 2.89 -22.97 -5.80
CA ALA A 351 1.92 -21.94 -6.11
C ALA A 351 0.58 -22.24 -5.43
N LEU A 352 0.07 -21.27 -4.65
CA LEU A 352 -1.19 -21.39 -3.92
C LEU A 352 -2.31 -20.71 -4.69
N HIS A 353 -3.44 -21.40 -4.84
CA HIS A 353 -4.63 -20.89 -5.53
C HIS A 353 -5.84 -20.93 -4.57
N LEU A 354 -6.73 -19.95 -4.67
CA LEU A 354 -8.01 -19.95 -3.97
C LEU A 354 -9.04 -20.74 -4.78
N GLU A 355 -9.76 -21.62 -4.12
CA GLU A 355 -10.89 -22.33 -4.73
C GLU A 355 -11.95 -21.35 -5.24
N GLY A 356 -12.32 -21.51 -6.52
CA GLY A 356 -13.30 -20.63 -7.17
C GLY A 356 -12.76 -19.27 -7.66
N ASP A 357 -11.46 -18.99 -7.48
CA ASP A 357 -10.84 -17.79 -8.06
C ASP A 357 -10.78 -17.90 -9.59
N ALA A 358 -11.31 -16.88 -10.26
CA ALA A 358 -11.30 -16.83 -11.73
C ALA A 358 -9.92 -16.43 -12.31
N ASP A 359 -9.01 -15.86 -11.48
CA ASP A 359 -7.66 -15.52 -11.89
C ASP A 359 -6.78 -16.79 -11.91
N ALA A 360 -6.17 -17.07 -13.05
CA ALA A 360 -5.29 -18.23 -13.20
C ALA A 360 -3.95 -18.07 -12.44
N ALA A 361 -3.58 -16.84 -12.08
CA ALA A 361 -2.35 -16.58 -11.35
C ALA A 361 -2.48 -16.96 -9.86
N PRO A 362 -1.39 -17.40 -9.19
CA PRO A 362 -1.42 -17.73 -7.78
C PRO A 362 -1.79 -16.55 -6.88
N ILE A 363 -2.46 -16.83 -5.77
CA ILE A 363 -2.71 -15.83 -4.72
C ILE A 363 -1.57 -15.73 -3.71
N GLY A 364 -0.55 -16.56 -3.83
CA GLY A 364 0.65 -16.58 -3.01
C GLY A 364 1.50 -17.79 -3.29
N TYR A 365 2.64 -17.85 -2.62
CA TYR A 365 3.60 -18.92 -2.78
C TYR A 365 4.04 -19.49 -1.43
N ARG A 366 4.48 -20.74 -1.42
CA ARG A 366 5.11 -21.38 -0.28
C ARG A 366 6.41 -22.07 -0.73
N VAL A 367 7.48 -21.85 0.03
CA VAL A 367 8.75 -22.56 -0.19
C VAL A 367 8.53 -24.05 0.10
N ARG A 368 8.98 -24.92 -0.78
CA ARG A 368 9.01 -26.38 -0.55
C ARG A 368 10.32 -26.75 0.14
N ALA A 369 10.17 -27.54 1.21
CA ALA A 369 11.29 -28.17 1.89
C ALA A 369 11.96 -29.24 1.02
#